data_fe01075e1f99fb61fbd2d2130bf74672
#
_entry.id   fe01075e1f99fb61fbd2d2130bf74672
#
_cell.length_a   1.000
_cell.length_b   1.000
_cell.length_c   1.000
_cell.angle_alpha   90.00
_cell.angle_beta   90.00
_cell.angle_gamma   90.00
#
_symmetry.space_group_name_H-M   'P 1'
#
loop_
_entity.id
_entity.type
_entity.pdbx_description
1 polymer ?
#
loop_
_entity_poly.entity_id
_entity_poly.type
_entity_poly.pdbx_seq_one_letter_code
_entity_poly.pdbx_strand_id
1 'polypeptide(L)'
;MTPMAIVNHMIDDILNLSNDQLRNYIFLENSCGDGAFIKALMDRGVPADNIFACDVDEEICGAVQSMLPAGHFRLGSFFSQKDWEKKFDVVIGNPPFVRIHNIPEDTKNEIRDFDFCFGMYDLYYAFYEYGMKMLKPNGILLYISPNSFTKNASGVKMREYIEKNNLLAYFEDFSDKQKFDGYSTYTCIMMLTNSRPTIKIPWNKPREKVGLSYTSLQNGLATLADRIFIRDKFEDLERECIRPIIKASTGEIKECIFPPATEEELKKYPKTYEYLLSYKEKLQSRSLTGNTKWFQFGRSQGLTNINNEKIVISTTIPNSEFKYSRVGPEYLVYSGLYATAKDLDKLEKELQSDNLLDYLVENGKPMRGGYTQITSTLLKNY
;
A
#
# COMPACT_ATOMS: atom_id res chain seq x y z
N MET A 1 14.62 -10.45 10.23
CA MET A 1 15.38 -11.65 9.80
C MET A 1 14.55 -12.49 8.85
N THR A 2 15.15 -13.01 7.79
CA THR A 2 14.47 -13.88 6.82
C THR A 2 14.52 -15.33 7.34
N PRO A 3 13.38 -16.05 7.50
CA PRO A 3 13.38 -17.43 7.95
C PRO A 3 14.21 -18.34 7.04
N MET A 4 15.02 -19.24 7.62
CA MET A 4 15.91 -20.15 6.87
C MET A 4 15.16 -21.01 5.85
N ALA A 5 13.90 -21.39 6.11
CA ALA A 5 13.10 -22.15 5.14
C ALA A 5 12.91 -21.37 3.82
N ILE A 6 12.75 -20.04 3.90
CA ILE A 6 12.62 -19.18 2.71
C ILE A 6 13.97 -18.98 2.04
N VAL A 7 15.03 -18.74 2.82
CA VAL A 7 16.38 -18.60 2.27
C VAL A 7 16.74 -19.86 1.48
N ASN A 8 16.49 -21.04 2.06
CA ASN A 8 16.72 -22.31 1.39
C ASN A 8 15.88 -22.47 0.13
N HIS A 9 14.58 -22.17 0.20
CA HIS A 9 13.69 -22.19 -0.98
C HIS A 9 14.19 -21.26 -2.09
N MET A 10 14.63 -20.05 -1.76
CA MET A 10 15.17 -19.11 -2.75
C MET A 10 16.45 -19.63 -3.41
N ILE A 11 17.34 -20.27 -2.67
CA ILE A 11 18.62 -20.74 -3.21
C ILE A 11 18.45 -22.09 -3.94
N ASP A 12 17.80 -23.07 -3.34
CA ASP A 12 17.75 -24.44 -3.85
C ASP A 12 16.71 -24.61 -4.97
N ASP A 13 15.51 -24.08 -4.79
CA ASP A 13 14.38 -24.33 -5.69
C ASP A 13 14.29 -23.28 -6.80
N ILE A 14 14.53 -21.99 -6.46
CA ILE A 14 14.31 -20.88 -7.40
C ILE A 14 15.59 -20.49 -8.12
N LEU A 15 16.65 -20.17 -7.40
CA LEU A 15 17.96 -19.85 -8.02
C LEU A 15 18.53 -21.08 -8.72
N ASN A 16 18.48 -22.23 -8.07
CA ASN A 16 18.77 -23.57 -8.61
C ASN A 16 20.01 -23.60 -9.52
N LEU A 17 21.15 -23.19 -8.97
CA LEU A 17 22.44 -23.18 -9.65
C LEU A 17 23.11 -24.55 -9.52
N SER A 18 23.88 -24.94 -10.53
CA SER A 18 24.75 -26.09 -10.42
C SER A 18 25.88 -25.86 -9.39
N ASN A 19 26.47 -26.92 -8.86
CA ASN A 19 27.60 -26.81 -7.92
C ASN A 19 28.75 -26.00 -8.51
N ASP A 20 29.00 -26.10 -9.81
CA ASP A 20 30.03 -25.33 -10.50
C ASP A 20 29.72 -23.83 -10.53
N GLN A 21 28.47 -23.47 -10.81
CA GLN A 21 28.00 -22.09 -10.75
C GLN A 21 28.08 -21.53 -9.34
N LEU A 22 27.64 -22.29 -8.32
CA LEU A 22 27.72 -21.86 -6.91
C LEU A 22 29.17 -21.55 -6.49
N ARG A 23 30.15 -22.31 -6.97
CA ARG A 23 31.58 -22.10 -6.62
C ARG A 23 32.22 -20.94 -7.37
N ASN A 24 31.74 -20.61 -8.57
CA ASN A 24 32.37 -19.63 -9.46
C ASN A 24 31.65 -18.31 -9.58
N TYR A 25 30.37 -18.25 -9.22
CA TYR A 25 29.59 -17.02 -9.29
C TYR A 25 29.93 -16.09 -8.11
N ILE A 26 29.92 -14.80 -8.39
CA ILE A 26 30.09 -13.74 -7.39
C ILE A 26 28.72 -13.26 -6.94
N PHE A 27 28.48 -13.32 -5.63
CA PHE A 27 27.21 -12.98 -4.97
C PHE A 27 27.28 -11.64 -4.26
N LEU A 28 26.18 -10.92 -4.23
CA LEU A 28 25.95 -9.74 -3.40
C LEU A 28 24.66 -9.91 -2.58
N GLU A 29 24.77 -9.76 -1.27
CA GLU A 29 23.66 -9.50 -0.35
C GLU A 29 23.69 -8.04 0.08
N ASN A 30 22.80 -7.22 -0.44
CA ASN A 30 22.87 -5.75 -0.34
C ASN A 30 22.08 -5.15 0.83
N SER A 31 21.59 -5.98 1.73
CA SER A 31 20.96 -5.65 3.03
C SER A 31 21.05 -6.90 3.90
N CYS A 32 22.29 -7.22 4.33
CA CYS A 32 22.58 -8.57 4.80
C CYS A 32 22.07 -8.90 6.21
N GLY A 33 21.79 -7.88 7.03
CA GLY A 33 21.34 -8.07 8.39
C GLY A 33 22.24 -9.05 9.15
N ASP A 34 21.66 -10.12 9.69
CA ASP A 34 22.38 -11.19 10.41
C ASP A 34 23.09 -12.22 9.52
N GLY A 35 23.08 -12.02 8.20
CA GLY A 35 23.77 -12.85 7.22
C GLY A 35 23.11 -14.20 6.93
N ALA A 36 21.79 -14.29 6.99
CA ALA A 36 21.07 -15.54 6.73
C ALA A 36 21.36 -16.12 5.33
N PHE A 37 21.35 -15.29 4.29
CA PHE A 37 21.69 -15.71 2.92
C PHE A 37 23.17 -16.06 2.79
N ILE A 38 24.08 -15.27 3.42
CA ILE A 38 25.53 -15.51 3.39
C ILE A 38 25.84 -16.89 3.97
N LYS A 39 25.33 -17.19 5.17
CA LYS A 39 25.49 -18.50 5.83
C LYS A 39 24.98 -19.62 4.94
N ALA A 40 23.78 -19.47 4.39
CA ALA A 40 23.19 -20.48 3.52
C ALA A 40 23.97 -20.71 2.21
N LEU A 41 24.59 -19.68 1.62
CA LEU A 41 25.47 -19.80 0.46
C LEU A 41 26.77 -20.51 0.83
N MET A 42 27.40 -20.14 1.96
CA MET A 42 28.61 -20.81 2.45
C MET A 42 28.42 -22.29 2.78
N ASP A 43 27.27 -22.63 3.40
CA ASP A 43 26.86 -24.02 3.68
C ASP A 43 26.73 -24.87 2.41
N ARG A 44 26.49 -24.25 1.25
CA ARG A 44 26.44 -24.89 -0.08
C ARG A 44 27.76 -24.84 -0.83
N GLY A 45 28.81 -24.42 -0.16
CA GLY A 45 30.17 -24.41 -0.70
C GLY A 45 30.53 -23.20 -1.57
N VAL A 46 29.78 -22.11 -1.48
CA VAL A 46 30.19 -20.83 -2.08
C VAL A 46 31.39 -20.30 -1.30
N PRO A 47 32.55 -20.05 -1.96
CA PRO A 47 33.71 -19.48 -1.29
C PRO A 47 33.42 -18.10 -0.71
N ALA A 48 33.94 -17.79 0.47
CA ALA A 48 33.80 -16.47 1.09
C ALA A 48 34.34 -15.34 0.20
N ASP A 49 35.38 -15.62 -0.60
CA ASP A 49 35.96 -14.69 -1.59
C ASP A 49 34.99 -14.35 -2.74
N ASN A 50 33.93 -15.11 -2.89
CA ASN A 50 32.90 -14.87 -3.89
C ASN A 50 31.62 -14.23 -3.33
N ILE A 51 31.60 -13.86 -2.04
CA ILE A 51 30.46 -13.25 -1.36
C ILE A 51 30.79 -11.83 -0.95
N PHE A 52 29.95 -10.90 -1.34
CA PHE A 52 29.99 -9.49 -0.95
C PHE A 52 28.72 -9.13 -0.21
N ALA A 53 28.83 -8.23 0.77
CA ALA A 53 27.68 -7.80 1.55
C ALA A 53 27.79 -6.33 1.96
N CYS A 54 26.63 -5.69 2.18
CA CYS A 54 26.58 -4.42 2.88
C CYS A 54 25.31 -4.33 3.74
N ASP A 55 25.39 -3.51 4.77
CA ASP A 55 24.27 -3.12 5.62
C ASP A 55 24.56 -1.76 6.27
N VAL A 56 23.51 -1.06 6.71
CA VAL A 56 23.62 0.22 7.44
C VAL A 56 23.65 0.03 8.96
N ASP A 57 23.25 -1.15 9.45
CA ASP A 57 23.09 -1.44 10.87
C ASP A 57 24.30 -2.22 11.40
N GLU A 58 25.21 -1.50 12.07
CA GLU A 58 26.45 -2.05 12.62
C GLU A 58 26.21 -3.13 13.69
N GLU A 59 25.15 -2.97 14.51
CA GLU A 59 24.85 -3.91 15.60
C GLU A 59 24.44 -5.27 15.08
N ILE A 60 23.67 -5.29 14.00
CA ILE A 60 23.10 -6.53 13.41
C ILE A 60 24.15 -7.24 12.55
N CYS A 61 24.95 -6.51 11.78
CA CYS A 61 25.85 -7.11 10.78
C CYS A 61 27.27 -7.41 11.28
N GLY A 62 27.60 -7.13 12.54
CA GLY A 62 28.96 -7.37 13.09
C GLY A 62 29.45 -8.79 12.93
N ALA A 63 28.59 -9.81 13.01
CA ALA A 63 28.95 -11.19 12.76
C ALA A 63 29.30 -11.46 11.29
N VAL A 64 28.64 -10.80 10.35
CA VAL A 64 28.88 -10.95 8.90
C VAL A 64 30.25 -10.43 8.51
N GLN A 65 30.69 -9.32 9.09
CA GLN A 65 32.01 -8.74 8.84
C GLN A 65 33.16 -9.73 9.14
N SER A 66 33.00 -10.56 10.17
CA SER A 66 33.98 -11.56 10.52
C SER A 66 33.99 -12.82 9.64
N MET A 67 32.92 -13.04 8.86
CA MET A 67 32.79 -14.19 7.96
C MET A 67 33.40 -13.95 6.59
N LEU A 68 33.52 -12.70 6.16
CA LEU A 68 33.92 -12.33 4.81
C LEU A 68 35.34 -11.76 4.79
N PRO A 69 36.07 -11.91 3.68
CA PRO A 69 37.38 -11.31 3.50
C PRO A 69 37.36 -9.78 3.62
N ALA A 70 38.49 -9.18 3.94
CA ALA A 70 38.60 -7.73 4.03
C ALA A 70 38.17 -7.04 2.73
N GLY A 71 37.30 -6.05 2.85
CA GLY A 71 36.75 -5.31 1.71
C GLY A 71 35.52 -5.95 1.03
N HIS A 72 35.13 -7.16 1.42
CA HIS A 72 33.89 -7.81 0.90
C HIS A 72 32.64 -7.45 1.70
N PHE A 73 32.78 -6.99 2.92
CA PHE A 73 31.73 -6.38 3.70
C PHE A 73 31.92 -4.85 3.76
N ARG A 74 30.82 -4.10 3.59
CA ARG A 74 30.81 -2.65 3.74
C ARG A 74 29.66 -2.20 4.66
N LEU A 75 30.02 -1.54 5.74
CA LEU A 75 29.06 -0.84 6.58
C LEU A 75 28.68 0.47 5.90
N GLY A 76 27.40 0.69 5.66
CA GLY A 76 26.85 1.91 5.07
C GLY A 76 25.82 1.68 3.99
N SER A 77 25.41 2.77 3.35
CA SER A 77 24.36 2.73 2.32
C SER A 77 24.75 1.90 1.11
N PHE A 78 23.85 1.02 0.68
CA PHE A 78 24.00 0.28 -0.57
C PHE A 78 24.12 1.20 -1.78
N PHE A 79 23.39 2.31 -1.79
CA PHE A 79 23.33 3.24 -2.93
C PHE A 79 24.61 4.04 -3.15
N SER A 80 25.52 4.05 -2.19
CA SER A 80 26.85 4.69 -2.31
C SER A 80 27.91 3.78 -2.94
N GLN A 81 27.63 2.48 -3.16
CA GLN A 81 28.59 1.48 -3.61
C GLN A 81 28.81 1.46 -5.15
N LYS A 82 29.17 2.60 -5.74
CA LYS A 82 29.28 2.76 -7.21
C LYS A 82 30.36 1.89 -7.86
N ASP A 83 31.43 1.60 -7.15
CA ASP A 83 32.51 0.74 -7.65
C ASP A 83 32.14 -0.74 -7.70
N TRP A 84 30.95 -1.12 -7.24
CA TRP A 84 30.37 -2.47 -7.33
C TRP A 84 29.51 -2.69 -8.58
N GLU A 85 29.24 -1.66 -9.37
CA GLU A 85 28.42 -1.81 -10.58
C GLU A 85 29.02 -2.84 -11.54
N LYS A 86 28.13 -3.69 -12.11
CA LYS A 86 28.46 -4.75 -13.09
C LYS A 86 29.48 -5.79 -12.60
N LYS A 87 29.50 -6.07 -11.29
CA LYS A 87 30.46 -7.02 -10.70
C LYS A 87 29.87 -8.38 -10.34
N PHE A 88 28.56 -8.48 -10.13
CA PHE A 88 27.95 -9.66 -9.54
C PHE A 88 27.21 -10.52 -10.55
N ASP A 89 27.33 -11.84 -10.38
CA ASP A 89 26.55 -12.81 -11.13
C ASP A 89 25.15 -12.96 -10.53
N VAL A 90 25.04 -12.81 -9.19
CA VAL A 90 23.81 -12.91 -8.43
C VAL A 90 23.74 -11.80 -7.39
N VAL A 91 22.63 -11.07 -7.36
CA VAL A 91 22.21 -10.20 -6.25
C VAL A 91 21.02 -10.86 -5.58
N ILE A 92 21.14 -11.21 -4.30
CA ILE A 92 20.12 -11.93 -3.55
C ILE A 92 19.87 -11.24 -2.20
N GLY A 93 18.63 -11.27 -1.69
CA GLY A 93 18.36 -10.71 -0.37
C GLY A 93 16.91 -10.43 -0.08
N ASN A 94 16.71 -9.75 1.06
CA ASN A 94 15.44 -9.24 1.54
C ASN A 94 15.58 -7.73 1.80
N PRO A 95 15.34 -6.88 0.78
CA PRO A 95 15.47 -5.43 0.92
C PRO A 95 14.57 -4.87 2.04
N PRO A 96 14.95 -3.76 2.70
CA PRO A 96 14.17 -3.18 3.78
C PRO A 96 12.82 -2.60 3.30
N PHE A 97 11.73 -2.86 4.07
CA PHE A 97 10.35 -2.41 3.78
C PHE A 97 10.07 -1.09 4.50
N VAL A 98 10.66 0.00 4.03
CA VAL A 98 10.54 1.33 4.63
C VAL A 98 9.76 2.25 3.69
N ARG A 99 8.64 2.81 4.17
CA ARG A 99 7.83 3.76 3.39
C ARG A 99 8.53 5.10 3.26
N ILE A 100 8.29 5.81 2.16
CA ILE A 100 8.90 7.11 1.82
C ILE A 100 8.95 8.11 3.00
N HIS A 101 7.91 8.15 3.84
CA HIS A 101 7.87 9.07 4.99
C HIS A 101 8.87 8.74 6.09
N ASN A 102 9.32 7.47 6.15
CA ASN A 102 10.25 6.96 7.16
C ASN A 102 11.67 6.75 6.61
N ILE A 103 11.91 7.02 5.33
CA ILE A 103 13.26 6.95 4.73
C ILE A 103 14.07 8.15 5.23
N PRO A 104 15.29 7.95 5.76
CA PRO A 104 16.19 9.04 6.13
C PRO A 104 16.46 9.99 4.97
N GLU A 105 16.64 11.28 5.27
CA GLU A 105 16.80 12.30 4.22
C GLU A 105 18.05 12.09 3.37
N ASP A 106 19.16 11.65 3.97
CA ASP A 106 20.38 11.32 3.24
C ASP A 106 20.15 10.20 2.22
N THR A 107 19.43 9.15 2.62
CA THR A 107 19.05 8.06 1.71
C THR A 107 18.11 8.56 0.59
N LYS A 108 17.16 9.44 0.88
CA LYS A 108 16.29 10.04 -0.15
C LYS A 108 17.12 10.83 -1.18
N ASN A 109 18.14 11.53 -0.74
CA ASN A 109 19.04 12.26 -1.63
C ASN A 109 19.85 11.34 -2.55
N GLU A 110 20.29 10.17 -2.04
CA GLU A 110 21.01 9.17 -2.84
C GLU A 110 20.14 8.57 -3.96
N ILE A 111 18.83 8.35 -3.68
CA ILE A 111 17.89 7.69 -4.60
C ILE A 111 16.96 8.64 -5.36
N ARG A 112 17.17 9.95 -5.23
CA ARG A 112 16.28 10.99 -5.80
C ARG A 112 16.06 10.84 -7.30
N ASP A 113 17.09 10.44 -8.03
CA ASP A 113 17.08 10.34 -9.50
C ASP A 113 16.77 8.92 -9.99
N PHE A 114 16.30 8.01 -9.08
CA PHE A 114 15.91 6.67 -9.47
C PHE A 114 14.50 6.65 -10.06
N ASP A 115 14.37 6.00 -11.20
CA ASP A 115 13.11 5.93 -11.95
C ASP A 115 12.00 5.19 -11.19
N PHE A 116 12.35 4.15 -10.40
CA PHE A 116 11.37 3.37 -9.66
C PHE A 116 10.88 4.10 -8.41
N CYS A 117 11.59 5.13 -7.94
CA CYS A 117 11.21 5.95 -6.79
C CYS A 117 10.18 7.01 -7.18
N PHE A 118 8.99 6.57 -7.59
CA PHE A 118 7.91 7.42 -8.08
C PHE A 118 6.71 7.45 -7.13
N GLY A 119 6.21 8.65 -6.80
CA GLY A 119 5.02 8.83 -5.97
C GLY A 119 5.21 8.37 -4.53
N MET A 120 4.30 7.54 -4.04
CA MET A 120 4.32 6.99 -2.67
C MET A 120 5.03 5.63 -2.64
N TYR A 121 6.31 5.64 -2.92
CA TYR A 121 7.13 4.44 -3.00
C TYR A 121 7.63 3.96 -1.61
N ASP A 122 8.04 2.70 -1.57
CA ASP A 122 8.78 2.09 -0.47
C ASP A 122 10.26 1.91 -0.88
N LEU A 123 11.18 1.90 0.07
CA LEU A 123 12.63 1.86 -0.18
C LEU A 123 13.08 0.67 -1.05
N TYR A 124 12.40 -0.48 -0.96
CA TYR A 124 12.75 -1.66 -1.75
C TYR A 124 12.68 -1.44 -3.27
N TYR A 125 11.93 -0.43 -3.77
CA TYR A 125 11.93 -0.08 -5.19
C TYR A 125 13.32 0.38 -5.65
N ALA A 126 13.99 1.20 -4.83
CA ALA A 126 15.37 1.63 -5.09
C ALA A 126 16.34 0.45 -5.10
N PHE A 127 16.13 -0.53 -4.21
CA PHE A 127 16.94 -1.75 -4.18
C PHE A 127 16.80 -2.57 -5.46
N TYR A 128 15.61 -2.69 -6.03
CA TYR A 128 15.42 -3.33 -7.33
C TYR A 128 16.18 -2.61 -8.44
N GLU A 129 16.04 -1.29 -8.53
CA GLU A 129 16.70 -0.51 -9.59
C GLU A 129 18.23 -0.57 -9.45
N TYR A 130 18.74 -0.33 -8.25
CA TYR A 130 20.19 -0.29 -8.05
C TYR A 130 20.80 -1.70 -8.03
N GLY A 131 20.08 -2.69 -7.51
CA GLY A 131 20.50 -4.10 -7.55
C GLY A 131 20.72 -4.61 -8.99
N MET A 132 19.89 -4.19 -9.93
CA MET A 132 20.09 -4.51 -11.35
C MET A 132 21.35 -3.83 -11.93
N LYS A 133 21.72 -2.63 -11.46
CA LYS A 133 22.98 -1.96 -11.89
C LYS A 133 24.24 -2.69 -11.40
N MET A 134 24.13 -3.46 -10.31
CA MET A 134 25.22 -4.25 -9.75
C MET A 134 25.53 -5.50 -10.59
N LEU A 135 24.59 -5.99 -11.38
CA LEU A 135 24.70 -7.23 -12.13
C LEU A 135 25.63 -7.13 -13.33
N LYS A 136 26.40 -8.18 -13.55
CA LYS A 136 27.05 -8.46 -14.84
C LYS A 136 25.96 -8.67 -15.93
N PRO A 137 26.35 -8.60 -17.22
CA PRO A 137 25.46 -9.09 -18.28
C PRO A 137 24.98 -10.53 -17.98
N ASN A 138 23.68 -10.77 -18.11
CA ASN A 138 23.03 -12.06 -17.78
C ASN A 138 23.02 -12.44 -16.30
N GLY A 139 23.33 -11.52 -15.41
CA GLY A 139 23.23 -11.74 -13.97
C GLY A 139 21.78 -11.92 -13.48
N ILE A 140 21.62 -12.36 -12.26
CA ILE A 140 20.34 -12.71 -11.64
C ILE A 140 20.11 -11.81 -10.43
N LEU A 141 18.97 -11.12 -10.38
CA LEU A 141 18.45 -10.48 -9.18
C LEU A 141 17.35 -11.36 -8.58
N LEU A 142 17.49 -11.75 -7.33
CA LEU A 142 16.51 -12.59 -6.62
C LEU A 142 16.19 -11.99 -5.26
N TYR A 143 15.00 -11.40 -5.14
CA TYR A 143 14.55 -10.78 -3.89
C TYR A 143 13.24 -11.36 -3.38
N ILE A 144 13.11 -11.37 -2.04
CA ILE A 144 11.81 -11.40 -1.37
C ILE A 144 11.44 -9.98 -0.95
N SER A 145 10.26 -9.51 -1.30
CA SER A 145 9.81 -8.14 -1.05
C SER A 145 8.29 -8.07 -0.91
N PRO A 146 7.70 -6.93 -0.47
CA PRO A 146 6.26 -6.74 -0.56
C PRO A 146 5.78 -6.82 -2.01
N ASN A 147 4.61 -7.45 -2.21
CA ASN A 147 3.99 -7.59 -3.53
C ASN A 147 3.17 -6.35 -3.96
N SER A 148 3.10 -5.32 -3.13
CA SER A 148 2.29 -4.12 -3.39
C SER A 148 2.62 -3.41 -4.70
N PHE A 149 3.87 -3.52 -5.19
CA PHE A 149 4.26 -2.96 -6.49
C PHE A 149 3.46 -3.54 -7.65
N THR A 150 2.90 -4.74 -7.53
CA THR A 150 2.11 -5.38 -8.61
C THR A 150 0.79 -4.65 -8.88
N LYS A 151 0.27 -3.91 -7.89
CA LYS A 151 -1.06 -3.26 -7.92
C LYS A 151 -1.00 -1.74 -7.73
N ASN A 152 -0.03 -1.22 -6.99
CA ASN A 152 0.04 0.19 -6.62
C ASN A 152 0.47 1.09 -7.80
N ALA A 153 -0.01 2.34 -7.79
CA ALA A 153 0.40 3.35 -8.76
C ALA A 153 1.91 3.64 -8.73
N SER A 154 2.52 3.62 -7.54
CA SER A 154 3.97 3.79 -7.37
C SER A 154 4.81 2.69 -8.05
N GLY A 155 4.25 1.48 -8.23
CA GLY A 155 4.93 0.37 -8.91
C GLY A 155 4.91 0.42 -10.44
N VAL A 156 4.22 1.38 -11.06
CA VAL A 156 4.00 1.42 -12.50
C VAL A 156 5.32 1.42 -13.30
N LYS A 157 6.26 2.28 -12.93
CA LYS A 157 7.54 2.38 -13.65
C LYS A 157 8.40 1.11 -13.54
N MET A 158 8.40 0.47 -12.38
CA MET A 158 9.08 -0.80 -12.16
C MET A 158 8.46 -1.92 -13.01
N ARG A 159 7.12 -2.03 -13.03
CA ARG A 159 6.41 -3.01 -13.88
C ARG A 159 6.69 -2.80 -15.35
N GLU A 160 6.56 -1.57 -15.84
CA GLU A 160 6.84 -1.21 -17.25
C GLU A 160 8.29 -1.53 -17.63
N TYR A 161 9.25 -1.27 -16.76
CA TYR A 161 10.65 -1.60 -17.01
C TYR A 161 10.88 -3.11 -17.10
N ILE A 162 10.32 -3.89 -16.17
CA ILE A 162 10.43 -5.35 -16.17
C ILE A 162 9.80 -5.94 -17.44
N GLU A 163 8.61 -5.47 -17.83
CA GLU A 163 7.91 -5.93 -19.03
C GLU A 163 8.67 -5.56 -20.30
N LYS A 164 9.04 -4.28 -20.46
CA LYS A 164 9.74 -3.77 -21.65
C LYS A 164 11.04 -4.51 -21.93
N ASN A 165 11.76 -4.88 -20.88
CA ASN A 165 13.06 -5.53 -20.99
C ASN A 165 12.98 -7.08 -20.87
N ASN A 166 11.77 -7.65 -20.74
CA ASN A 166 11.53 -9.09 -20.61
C ASN A 166 12.39 -9.75 -19.52
N LEU A 167 12.38 -9.17 -18.30
CA LEU A 167 13.29 -9.59 -17.22
C LEU A 167 12.71 -10.62 -16.27
N LEU A 168 11.38 -10.80 -16.22
CA LEU A 168 10.74 -11.64 -15.21
C LEU A 168 10.93 -13.12 -15.52
N ALA A 169 11.78 -13.79 -14.74
CA ALA A 169 12.06 -15.22 -14.88
C ALA A 169 11.34 -16.09 -13.84
N TYR A 170 10.98 -15.52 -12.67
CA TYR A 170 10.20 -16.21 -11.63
C TYR A 170 9.40 -15.20 -10.82
N PHE A 171 8.19 -15.63 -10.38
CA PHE A 171 7.35 -14.86 -9.46
C PHE A 171 6.50 -15.82 -8.62
N GLU A 172 6.59 -15.70 -7.29
CA GLU A 172 5.76 -16.41 -6.33
C GLU A 172 5.13 -15.41 -5.36
N ASP A 173 3.79 -15.33 -5.34
CA ASP A 173 3.02 -14.45 -4.46
C ASP A 173 2.52 -15.22 -3.23
N PHE A 174 2.78 -14.69 -2.05
CA PHE A 174 2.35 -15.27 -0.77
C PHE A 174 1.10 -14.60 -0.19
N SER A 175 0.35 -13.84 -0.98
CA SER A 175 -0.83 -13.07 -0.53
C SER A 175 -1.87 -13.90 0.24
N ASP A 176 -2.07 -15.16 -0.16
CA ASP A 176 -3.08 -16.04 0.41
C ASP A 176 -2.53 -17.00 1.49
N LYS A 177 -1.21 -16.96 1.71
CA LYS A 177 -0.54 -17.87 2.64
C LYS A 177 0.34 -17.06 3.59
N GLN A 178 -0.10 -16.88 4.84
CA GLN A 178 0.82 -16.47 5.90
C GLN A 178 1.83 -17.62 6.13
N LYS A 179 2.85 -17.72 5.30
CA LYS A 179 3.95 -18.69 5.48
C LYS A 179 4.92 -18.29 6.60
N PHE A 180 4.72 -17.10 7.19
CA PHE A 180 5.62 -16.57 8.21
C PHE A 180 4.82 -16.12 9.43
N ASP A 181 4.98 -16.81 10.54
CA ASP A 181 4.53 -16.33 11.83
C ASP A 181 5.22 -15.00 12.15
N GLY A 182 4.41 -13.95 12.37
CA GLY A 182 4.90 -12.63 12.77
C GLY A 182 5.04 -11.58 11.65
N TYR A 183 4.86 -11.92 10.37
CA TYR A 183 4.85 -10.94 9.28
C TYR A 183 3.42 -10.62 8.82
N SER A 184 3.01 -9.36 8.99
CA SER A 184 1.72 -8.84 8.54
C SER A 184 1.71 -8.35 7.09
N THR A 185 2.84 -8.48 6.37
CA THR A 185 3.03 -7.91 5.03
C THR A 185 2.91 -8.98 3.98
N TYR A 186 2.04 -8.77 3.00
CA TYR A 186 1.95 -9.61 1.81
C TYR A 186 3.26 -9.50 1.03
N THR A 187 3.97 -10.61 0.87
CA THR A 187 5.27 -10.68 0.21
C THR A 187 5.22 -11.55 -1.04
N CYS A 188 6.20 -11.34 -1.91
CA CYS A 188 6.47 -12.20 -3.05
C CYS A 188 7.97 -12.47 -3.17
N ILE A 189 8.33 -13.56 -3.83
CA ILE A 189 9.68 -13.78 -4.35
C ILE A 189 9.68 -13.47 -5.84
N MET A 190 10.63 -12.67 -6.28
CA MET A 190 10.77 -12.31 -7.68
C MET A 190 12.21 -12.47 -8.15
N MET A 191 12.38 -13.16 -9.29
CA MET A 191 13.66 -13.27 -9.99
C MET A 191 13.62 -12.50 -11.29
N LEU A 192 14.57 -11.60 -11.46
CA LEU A 192 14.77 -10.82 -12.67
C LEU A 192 16.10 -11.21 -13.33
N THR A 193 16.06 -11.58 -14.58
CA THR A 193 17.23 -11.86 -15.41
C THR A 193 16.82 -11.97 -16.88
N ASN A 194 17.75 -11.74 -17.79
CA ASN A 194 17.59 -12.02 -19.20
C ASN A 194 18.29 -13.32 -19.64
N SER A 195 18.92 -14.04 -18.71
CA SER A 195 19.63 -15.31 -18.96
C SER A 195 18.71 -16.54 -18.92
N ARG A 196 17.43 -16.38 -18.57
CA ARG A 196 16.42 -17.44 -18.47
C ARG A 196 15.18 -17.07 -19.27
N PRO A 197 14.34 -18.07 -19.67
CA PRO A 197 13.06 -17.78 -20.28
C PRO A 197 12.18 -16.90 -19.38
N THR A 198 11.55 -15.91 -19.97
CA THR A 198 10.59 -15.06 -19.26
C THR A 198 9.28 -15.80 -19.02
N ILE A 199 8.68 -15.57 -17.86
CA ILE A 199 7.34 -16.07 -17.55
C ILE A 199 6.29 -15.02 -17.93
N LYS A 200 5.03 -15.47 -18.04
CA LYS A 200 3.90 -14.56 -18.19
C LYS A 200 3.84 -13.60 -17.00
N ILE A 201 3.69 -12.31 -17.30
CA ILE A 201 3.56 -11.26 -16.29
C ILE A 201 2.36 -11.57 -15.38
N PRO A 202 2.56 -11.69 -14.05
CA PRO A 202 1.51 -12.09 -13.11
C PRO A 202 0.63 -10.92 -12.64
N TRP A 203 1.09 -9.67 -12.84
CA TRP A 203 0.28 -8.50 -12.50
C TRP A 203 -0.62 -8.10 -13.67
N ASN A 204 -1.79 -7.62 -13.32
CA ASN A 204 -2.77 -7.22 -14.32
C ASN A 204 -2.26 -6.04 -15.15
N LYS A 205 -2.33 -6.16 -16.49
CA LYS A 205 -2.21 -5.00 -17.37
C LYS A 205 -3.32 -4.01 -17.01
N PRO A 206 -3.09 -2.69 -17.10
CA PRO A 206 -4.17 -1.73 -16.99
C PRO A 206 -5.30 -2.18 -17.93
N ARG A 207 -6.45 -2.58 -17.37
CA ARG A 207 -7.64 -2.80 -18.21
C ARG A 207 -7.99 -1.45 -18.84
N GLU A 208 -8.50 -1.45 -20.06
CA GLU A 208 -9.16 -0.26 -20.59
C GLU A 208 -10.20 0.20 -19.58
N LYS A 209 -10.17 1.49 -19.23
CA LYS A 209 -11.14 2.04 -18.28
C LYS A 209 -12.53 1.89 -18.85
N VAL A 210 -13.35 1.10 -18.20
CA VAL A 210 -14.78 0.98 -18.55
C VAL A 210 -15.52 2.24 -18.11
N GLY A 211 -15.18 2.75 -16.93
CA GLY A 211 -15.78 3.92 -16.31
C GLY A 211 -17.14 3.66 -15.68
N LEU A 212 -17.47 4.42 -14.65
CA LEU A 212 -18.78 4.45 -14.01
C LEU A 212 -19.45 5.79 -14.29
N SER A 213 -20.76 5.76 -14.50
CA SER A 213 -21.56 6.95 -14.87
C SER A 213 -21.90 7.86 -13.69
N TYR A 214 -20.90 8.15 -12.80
CA TYR A 214 -21.09 9.10 -11.69
C TYR A 214 -20.73 10.54 -12.10
N THR A 215 -21.41 11.51 -11.49
CA THR A 215 -21.05 12.94 -11.58
C THR A 215 -20.00 13.31 -10.55
N SER A 216 -20.12 12.73 -9.36
CA SER A 216 -19.20 12.96 -8.23
C SER A 216 -19.05 11.68 -7.41
N LEU A 217 -17.82 11.36 -7.01
CA LEU A 217 -17.50 10.27 -6.09
C LEU A 217 -16.68 10.84 -4.93
N GLN A 218 -17.21 10.79 -3.72
CA GLN A 218 -16.69 11.44 -2.53
C GLN A 218 -16.52 10.46 -1.37
N ASN A 219 -15.60 10.77 -0.46
CA ASN A 219 -15.57 10.13 0.84
C ASN A 219 -16.69 10.63 1.72
N GLY A 220 -17.22 9.80 2.59
CA GLY A 220 -18.15 10.18 3.64
C GLY A 220 -17.56 11.20 4.61
N LEU A 221 -18.41 11.72 5.48
CA LEU A 221 -18.04 12.71 6.48
C LEU A 221 -16.93 12.18 7.43
N ALA A 222 -16.01 13.06 7.77
CA ALA A 222 -15.03 12.86 8.81
C ALA A 222 -15.23 13.91 9.92
N THR A 223 -15.99 13.57 10.94
CA THR A 223 -16.27 14.47 12.06
C THR A 223 -15.03 14.68 12.93
N LEU A 224 -14.13 13.70 12.97
CA LEU A 224 -13.00 13.55 13.90
C LEU A 224 -13.45 13.59 15.39
N ALA A 225 -14.75 13.41 15.63
CA ALA A 225 -15.37 13.34 16.97
C ALA A 225 -16.73 12.63 16.87
N ASP A 226 -16.79 11.47 16.26
CA ASP A 226 -18.06 10.77 15.96
C ASP A 226 -18.97 10.63 17.18
N ARG A 227 -18.40 10.30 18.36
CA ARG A 227 -19.19 10.17 19.60
C ARG A 227 -19.89 11.44 20.06
N ILE A 228 -19.47 12.63 19.56
CA ILE A 228 -20.13 13.91 19.85
C ILE A 228 -21.18 14.21 18.79
N PHE A 229 -20.87 14.00 17.51
CA PHE A 229 -21.74 14.37 16.39
C PHE A 229 -22.74 13.30 16.01
N ILE A 230 -22.50 12.01 16.32
CA ILE A 230 -23.31 10.89 15.83
C ILE A 230 -23.80 10.06 17.01
N ARG A 231 -25.11 9.86 17.10
CA ARG A 231 -25.78 9.03 18.10
C ARG A 231 -26.99 8.32 17.49
N ASP A 232 -27.50 7.32 18.19
CA ASP A 232 -28.72 6.64 17.78
C ASP A 232 -29.90 7.62 17.76
N LYS A 233 -29.95 8.54 18.74
CA LYS A 233 -30.94 9.62 18.83
C LYS A 233 -30.43 10.79 19.65
N PHE A 234 -30.86 12.00 19.28
CA PHE A 234 -30.72 13.24 20.04
C PHE A 234 -32.12 13.72 20.51
N GLU A 235 -32.47 13.52 21.79
CA GLU A 235 -33.81 13.79 22.27
C GLU A 235 -34.08 15.28 22.53
N ASP A 236 -33.05 16.01 22.99
CA ASP A 236 -33.18 17.39 23.50
C ASP A 236 -32.64 18.48 22.56
N LEU A 237 -32.11 18.12 21.40
CA LEU A 237 -31.53 19.08 20.46
C LEU A 237 -32.58 19.55 19.42
N GLU A 238 -32.35 20.74 18.86
CA GLU A 238 -33.21 21.29 17.80
C GLU A 238 -33.13 20.42 16.55
N ARG A 239 -34.29 20.01 16.04
CA ARG A 239 -34.40 19.08 14.90
C ARG A 239 -33.81 19.65 13.61
N GLU A 240 -33.78 20.97 13.47
CA GLU A 240 -33.20 21.70 12.35
C GLU A 240 -31.68 21.48 12.24
N CYS A 241 -31.04 21.18 13.37
CA CYS A 241 -29.62 20.86 13.43
C CYS A 241 -29.33 19.34 13.34
N ILE A 242 -30.34 18.50 13.15
CA ILE A 242 -30.19 17.04 13.11
C ILE A 242 -30.53 16.52 11.73
N ARG A 243 -29.66 15.67 11.19
CA ARG A 243 -29.87 14.94 9.93
C ARG A 243 -29.64 13.45 10.12
N PRO A 244 -30.36 12.59 9.40
CA PRO A 244 -30.05 11.17 9.37
C PRO A 244 -28.68 10.96 8.73
N ILE A 245 -27.89 10.04 9.29
CA ILE A 245 -26.59 9.64 8.77
C ILE A 245 -26.53 8.13 8.63
N ILE A 246 -26.09 7.65 7.46
CA ILE A 246 -25.96 6.23 7.17
C ILE A 246 -24.49 5.80 7.26
N LYS A 247 -24.26 4.67 7.94
CA LYS A 247 -22.96 4.00 7.95
C LYS A 247 -22.84 3.11 6.72
N ALA A 248 -21.95 3.47 5.82
CA ALA A 248 -21.84 2.79 4.53
C ALA A 248 -21.54 1.27 4.64
N SER A 249 -20.78 0.85 5.67
CA SER A 249 -20.39 -0.54 5.83
C SER A 249 -21.49 -1.47 6.33
N THR A 250 -22.48 -0.96 7.08
CA THR A 250 -23.56 -1.74 7.72
C THR A 250 -24.95 -1.37 7.26
N GLY A 251 -25.14 -0.18 6.63
CA GLY A 251 -26.46 0.37 6.33
C GLY A 251 -27.18 0.94 7.56
N GLU A 252 -26.55 0.94 8.73
CA GLU A 252 -27.12 1.46 9.97
C GLU A 252 -27.37 2.96 9.88
N ILE A 253 -28.56 3.40 10.26
CA ILE A 253 -28.96 4.82 10.25
C ILE A 253 -28.94 5.33 11.68
N LYS A 254 -28.31 6.50 11.88
CA LYS A 254 -28.23 7.24 13.14
C LYS A 254 -28.61 8.69 12.93
N GLU A 255 -28.63 9.47 13.98
CA GLU A 255 -28.76 10.92 13.94
C GLU A 255 -27.37 11.58 13.99
N CYS A 256 -27.22 12.65 13.23
CA CYS A 256 -25.98 13.44 13.19
C CYS A 256 -26.30 14.92 13.39
N ILE A 257 -25.58 15.56 14.30
CA ILE A 257 -25.60 17.02 14.39
C ILE A 257 -24.97 17.59 13.12
N PHE A 258 -25.76 18.36 12.37
CA PHE A 258 -25.32 19.09 11.18
C PHE A 258 -25.34 20.59 11.46
N PRO A 259 -24.23 21.15 11.99
CA PRO A 259 -24.21 22.54 12.45
C PRO A 259 -24.26 23.51 11.28
N PRO A 260 -24.86 24.72 11.47
CA PRO A 260 -24.84 25.78 10.48
C PRO A 260 -23.43 26.27 10.13
N ALA A 261 -23.32 27.09 9.09
CA ALA A 261 -22.04 27.57 8.59
C ALA A 261 -21.34 28.54 9.56
N THR A 262 -22.10 29.29 10.35
CA THR A 262 -21.58 30.31 11.26
C THR A 262 -21.97 30.04 12.72
N GLU A 263 -21.15 30.51 13.65
CA GLU A 263 -21.45 30.39 15.08
C GLU A 263 -22.63 31.28 15.49
N GLU A 264 -22.85 32.39 14.80
CA GLU A 264 -24.00 33.27 15.02
C GLU A 264 -25.32 32.58 14.64
N GLU A 265 -25.32 31.82 13.53
CA GLU A 265 -26.45 30.98 13.17
C GLU A 265 -26.66 29.83 14.16
N LEU A 266 -25.57 29.21 14.62
CA LEU A 266 -25.65 28.12 15.59
C LEU A 266 -26.23 28.57 16.93
N LYS A 267 -25.95 29.80 17.38
CA LYS A 267 -26.54 30.39 18.59
C LYS A 267 -28.06 30.56 18.54
N LYS A 268 -28.68 30.53 17.37
CA LYS A 268 -30.14 30.50 17.22
C LYS A 268 -30.77 29.15 17.65
N TYR A 269 -29.91 28.15 17.88
CA TYR A 269 -30.26 26.80 18.34
C TYR A 269 -29.60 26.57 19.72
N PRO A 270 -30.15 27.11 20.82
CA PRO A 270 -29.47 27.20 22.07
C PRO A 270 -29.08 25.85 22.68
N LYS A 271 -29.94 24.85 22.57
CA LYS A 271 -29.65 23.50 23.12
C LYS A 271 -28.50 22.84 22.37
N THR A 272 -28.51 22.92 21.01
CA THR A 272 -27.43 22.40 20.18
C THR A 272 -26.14 23.16 20.40
N TYR A 273 -26.21 24.48 20.58
CA TYR A 273 -25.04 25.30 20.88
C TYR A 273 -24.43 24.94 22.23
N GLU A 274 -25.23 24.87 23.30
CA GLU A 274 -24.78 24.49 24.64
C GLU A 274 -24.20 23.07 24.67
N TYR A 275 -24.84 22.13 23.97
CA TYR A 275 -24.33 20.78 23.84
C TYR A 275 -22.93 20.77 23.19
N LEU A 276 -22.74 21.41 22.05
CA LEU A 276 -21.43 21.47 21.38
C LEU A 276 -20.41 22.25 22.23
N LEU A 277 -20.84 23.31 22.91
CA LEU A 277 -20.01 24.13 23.78
C LEU A 277 -19.44 23.30 24.96
N SER A 278 -20.21 22.37 25.49
CA SER A 278 -19.76 21.46 26.56
C SER A 278 -18.60 20.56 26.16
N TYR A 279 -18.38 20.40 24.84
CA TYR A 279 -17.28 19.63 24.27
C TYR A 279 -16.22 20.49 23.56
N LYS A 280 -16.24 21.82 23.75
CA LYS A 280 -15.44 22.77 22.97
C LYS A 280 -13.93 22.46 23.00
N GLU A 281 -13.37 22.19 24.18
CA GLU A 281 -11.95 21.87 24.30
C GLU A 281 -11.57 20.64 23.45
N LYS A 282 -12.37 19.58 23.53
CA LYS A 282 -12.18 18.36 22.76
C LYS A 282 -12.36 18.59 21.26
N LEU A 283 -13.29 19.45 20.87
CA LEU A 283 -13.54 19.79 19.48
C LEU A 283 -12.42 20.67 18.90
N GLN A 284 -11.82 21.54 19.71
CA GLN A 284 -10.67 22.37 19.32
C GLN A 284 -9.37 21.58 19.21
N SER A 285 -9.20 20.48 19.99
CA SER A 285 -7.99 19.65 19.93
C SER A 285 -7.89 18.75 18.70
N ARG A 286 -8.93 18.70 17.85
CA ARG A 286 -8.90 17.94 16.60
C ARG A 286 -7.96 18.57 15.57
N SER A 287 -7.35 17.75 14.71
CA SER A 287 -6.56 18.22 13.55
C SER A 287 -7.49 18.77 12.45
N LEU A 288 -7.96 20.01 12.62
CA LEU A 288 -8.84 20.68 11.69
C LEU A 288 -8.08 21.12 10.43
N THR A 289 -8.74 21.11 9.27
CA THR A 289 -8.15 21.55 8.00
C THR A 289 -8.66 22.92 7.59
N GLY A 290 -7.76 23.81 7.14
CA GLY A 290 -8.11 25.13 6.62
C GLY A 290 -8.83 26.02 7.66
N ASN A 291 -9.88 26.71 7.24
CA ASN A 291 -10.68 27.64 8.06
C ASN A 291 -11.83 26.93 8.81
N THR A 292 -11.75 25.62 9.07
CA THR A 292 -12.79 24.85 9.76
C THR A 292 -12.93 25.34 11.21
N LYS A 293 -14.16 25.66 11.61
CA LYS A 293 -14.45 26.16 12.95
C LYS A 293 -14.61 25.01 13.95
N TRP A 294 -14.41 25.29 15.23
CA TRP A 294 -14.40 24.28 16.29
C TRP A 294 -15.65 23.40 16.36
N PHE A 295 -16.82 23.93 16.00
CA PHE A 295 -18.11 23.23 16.00
C PHE A 295 -18.45 22.50 14.69
N GLN A 296 -17.64 22.66 13.66
CA GLN A 296 -17.87 22.02 12.34
C GLN A 296 -17.20 20.63 12.28
N PHE A 297 -17.47 19.87 11.24
CA PHE A 297 -16.81 18.59 10.97
C PHE A 297 -15.31 18.81 10.71
N GLY A 298 -14.49 17.87 11.11
CA GLY A 298 -13.03 18.02 11.03
C GLY A 298 -12.49 18.13 9.60
N ARG A 299 -13.22 17.61 8.61
CA ARG A 299 -12.90 17.74 7.18
C ARG A 299 -14.13 18.02 6.36
N SER A 300 -14.07 19.03 5.48
CA SER A 300 -15.17 19.46 4.62
C SER A 300 -15.33 18.65 3.33
N GLN A 301 -14.36 17.80 2.99
CA GLN A 301 -14.36 17.04 1.72
C GLN A 301 -15.63 16.19 1.52
N GLY A 302 -16.20 15.66 2.59
CA GLY A 302 -17.43 14.87 2.54
C GLY A 302 -18.73 15.65 2.40
N LEU A 303 -18.70 16.96 2.19
CA LEU A 303 -19.89 17.81 2.06
C LEU A 303 -20.26 18.15 0.61
N THR A 304 -19.37 17.88 -0.34
CA THR A 304 -19.60 18.19 -1.76
C THR A 304 -20.77 17.36 -2.30
N ASN A 305 -21.79 18.00 -2.84
CA ASN A 305 -23.01 17.35 -3.37
C ASN A 305 -23.77 16.48 -2.36
N ILE A 306 -23.58 16.74 -1.05
CA ILE A 306 -24.22 15.95 0.02
C ILE A 306 -25.74 16.07 0.00
N ASN A 307 -26.29 17.14 -0.53
CA ASN A 307 -27.72 17.41 -0.60
C ASN A 307 -28.41 16.84 -1.87
N ASN A 308 -27.69 15.99 -2.61
CA ASN A 308 -28.26 15.28 -3.75
C ASN A 308 -28.65 13.84 -3.35
N GLU A 309 -29.60 13.25 -4.07
CA GLU A 309 -29.83 11.81 -4.03
C GLU A 309 -28.53 11.10 -4.41
N LYS A 310 -28.17 10.03 -3.73
CA LYS A 310 -26.85 9.41 -3.86
C LYS A 310 -26.86 7.91 -3.61
N ILE A 311 -25.86 7.25 -4.17
CA ILE A 311 -25.54 5.86 -3.85
C ILE A 311 -24.40 5.84 -2.83
N VAL A 312 -24.62 5.21 -1.69
CA VAL A 312 -23.66 5.00 -0.60
C VAL A 312 -22.96 3.69 -0.83
N ILE A 313 -21.63 3.71 -0.78
CA ILE A 313 -20.78 2.58 -1.14
C ILE A 313 -19.91 2.20 0.06
N SER A 314 -19.95 0.92 0.47
CA SER A 314 -19.05 0.38 1.47
C SER A 314 -17.61 0.36 0.95
N THR A 315 -16.65 0.75 1.78
CA THR A 315 -15.22 0.58 1.48
C THR A 315 -14.68 -0.80 1.84
N THR A 316 -15.51 -1.66 2.43
CA THR A 316 -15.20 -3.06 2.71
C THR A 316 -16.34 -3.88 2.13
N ILE A 317 -16.07 -4.65 1.10
CA ILE A 317 -17.04 -5.46 0.39
C ILE A 317 -16.70 -6.95 0.54
N PRO A 318 -17.70 -7.85 0.66
CA PRO A 318 -17.47 -9.28 0.48
C PRO A 318 -17.04 -9.57 -0.96
N ASN A 319 -16.24 -10.61 -1.17
CA ASN A 319 -15.77 -10.97 -2.51
C ASN A 319 -16.90 -11.56 -3.40
N SER A 320 -18.08 -11.80 -2.83
CA SER A 320 -19.24 -12.38 -3.52
C SER A 320 -20.26 -11.34 -4.01
N GLU A 321 -20.21 -10.10 -3.50
CA GLU A 321 -21.20 -9.08 -3.88
C GLU A 321 -20.67 -7.65 -3.65
N PHE A 322 -21.13 -6.71 -4.46
CA PHE A 322 -20.85 -5.29 -4.27
C PHE A 322 -21.93 -4.64 -3.38
N LYS A 323 -21.51 -4.15 -2.19
CA LYS A 323 -22.44 -3.55 -1.22
C LYS A 323 -22.62 -2.05 -1.42
N TYR A 324 -23.84 -1.63 -1.65
CA TYR A 324 -24.22 -0.23 -1.75
C TYR A 324 -25.67 -0.03 -1.24
N SER A 325 -26.06 1.23 -1.06
CA SER A 325 -27.44 1.64 -0.73
C SER A 325 -27.78 2.95 -1.42
N ARG A 326 -28.99 3.08 -1.95
CA ARG A 326 -29.50 4.35 -2.49
C ARG A 326 -30.23 5.11 -1.39
N VAL A 327 -29.90 6.40 -1.21
CA VAL A 327 -30.50 7.25 -0.17
C VAL A 327 -30.84 8.63 -0.71
N GLY A 328 -31.85 9.27 -0.09
CA GLY A 328 -32.30 10.61 -0.43
C GLY A 328 -31.29 11.73 -0.06
N PRO A 329 -31.62 12.96 -0.47
CA PRO A 329 -30.76 14.13 -0.25
C PRO A 329 -30.58 14.49 1.23
N GLU A 330 -31.51 14.08 2.10
CA GLU A 330 -31.49 14.35 3.54
C GLU A 330 -30.38 13.57 4.27
N TYR A 331 -29.98 12.42 3.74
CA TYR A 331 -28.99 11.56 4.40
C TYR A 331 -27.57 12.09 4.27
N LEU A 332 -26.88 12.07 5.39
CA LEU A 332 -25.41 12.17 5.45
C LEU A 332 -24.79 10.77 5.33
N VAL A 333 -23.52 10.70 4.99
CA VAL A 333 -22.79 9.42 4.82
C VAL A 333 -21.51 9.44 5.65
N TYR A 334 -21.22 8.36 6.37
CA TYR A 334 -19.93 8.18 7.06
C TYR A 334 -19.39 6.75 6.93
N SER A 335 -18.11 6.56 7.21
CA SER A 335 -17.41 5.26 7.13
C SER A 335 -17.57 4.57 5.76
N GLY A 336 -17.46 5.35 4.66
CA GLY A 336 -17.55 4.84 3.30
C GLY A 336 -17.44 5.93 2.25
N LEU A 337 -17.96 5.65 1.06
CA LEU A 337 -18.00 6.57 -0.08
C LEU A 337 -19.46 6.87 -0.43
N TYR A 338 -19.67 7.92 -1.20
CA TYR A 338 -20.94 8.12 -1.89
C TYR A 338 -20.72 8.69 -3.29
N ALA A 339 -21.59 8.29 -4.20
CA ALA A 339 -21.61 8.74 -5.59
C ALA A 339 -22.91 9.45 -5.90
N THR A 340 -22.85 10.55 -6.65
CA THR A 340 -23.99 11.20 -7.28
C THR A 340 -23.90 11.02 -8.78
N ALA A 341 -25.01 10.91 -9.48
CA ALA A 341 -25.07 10.78 -10.93
C ALA A 341 -26.28 11.53 -11.51
N LYS A 342 -26.23 11.83 -12.81
CA LYS A 342 -27.41 12.34 -13.54
C LYS A 342 -28.47 11.26 -13.68
N ASP A 343 -28.03 10.01 -13.80
CA ASP A 343 -28.86 8.82 -13.90
C ASP A 343 -28.36 7.80 -12.89
N LEU A 344 -29.03 7.73 -11.73
CA LEU A 344 -28.69 6.81 -10.66
C LEU A 344 -29.06 5.37 -10.99
N ASP A 345 -30.09 5.12 -11.78
CA ASP A 345 -30.52 3.79 -12.19
C ASP A 345 -29.48 3.14 -13.11
N LYS A 346 -28.86 3.96 -13.99
CA LYS A 346 -27.74 3.52 -14.81
C LYS A 346 -26.51 3.19 -13.94
N LEU A 347 -26.17 4.07 -13.00
CA LEU A 347 -25.03 3.84 -12.09
C LEU A 347 -25.25 2.59 -11.23
N GLU A 348 -26.45 2.32 -10.74
CA GLU A 348 -26.77 1.10 -9.99
C GLU A 348 -26.54 -0.17 -10.81
N LYS A 349 -26.98 -0.18 -12.07
CA LYS A 349 -26.73 -1.31 -13.00
C LYS A 349 -25.24 -1.55 -13.23
N GLU A 350 -24.46 -0.48 -13.38
CA GLU A 350 -22.99 -0.57 -13.53
C GLU A 350 -22.33 -1.12 -12.26
N LEU A 351 -22.79 -0.71 -11.07
CA LEU A 351 -22.29 -1.19 -9.79
C LEU A 351 -22.63 -2.66 -9.50
N GLN A 352 -23.69 -3.19 -10.10
CA GLN A 352 -24.09 -4.60 -10.00
C GLN A 352 -23.37 -5.52 -10.99
N SER A 353 -22.51 -5.00 -11.85
CA SER A 353 -21.83 -5.82 -12.85
C SER A 353 -20.78 -6.74 -12.23
N ASP A 354 -20.77 -8.01 -12.64
CA ASP A 354 -19.75 -8.98 -12.23
C ASP A 354 -18.34 -8.49 -12.61
N ASN A 355 -18.20 -7.81 -13.75
CA ASN A 355 -16.94 -7.23 -14.19
C ASN A 355 -16.36 -6.20 -13.20
N LEU A 356 -17.22 -5.37 -12.58
CA LEU A 356 -16.78 -4.44 -11.55
C LEU A 356 -16.38 -5.17 -10.28
N LEU A 357 -17.17 -6.14 -9.83
CA LEU A 357 -16.88 -6.92 -8.64
C LEU A 357 -15.52 -7.65 -8.79
N ASP A 358 -15.32 -8.34 -9.89
CA ASP A 358 -14.07 -9.03 -10.22
C ASP A 358 -12.89 -8.05 -10.22
N TYR A 359 -13.05 -6.90 -10.88
CA TYR A 359 -12.03 -5.85 -10.89
C TYR A 359 -11.68 -5.37 -9.48
N LEU A 360 -12.68 -5.13 -8.62
CA LEU A 360 -12.47 -4.63 -7.26
C LEU A 360 -11.84 -5.69 -6.36
N VAL A 361 -12.20 -6.94 -6.50
CA VAL A 361 -11.61 -8.07 -5.76
C VAL A 361 -10.17 -8.29 -6.18
N GLU A 362 -9.87 -8.26 -7.47
CA GLU A 362 -8.51 -8.41 -7.99
C GLU A 362 -7.58 -7.26 -7.60
N ASN A 363 -8.07 -6.02 -7.61
CA ASN A 363 -7.23 -4.81 -7.47
C ASN A 363 -7.36 -4.13 -6.11
N GLY A 364 -8.32 -4.53 -5.29
CA GLY A 364 -8.49 -4.05 -3.93
C GLY A 364 -7.52 -4.70 -2.95
N LYS A 365 -7.55 -4.26 -1.70
CA LYS A 365 -6.73 -4.85 -0.63
C LYS A 365 -7.48 -6.02 0.01
N PRO A 366 -6.97 -7.26 -0.09
CA PRO A 366 -7.59 -8.40 0.56
C PRO A 366 -7.66 -8.22 2.08
N MET A 367 -8.75 -8.68 2.68
CA MET A 367 -8.99 -8.68 4.12
C MET A 367 -9.37 -10.08 4.58
N ARG A 368 -9.25 -10.36 5.89
CA ARG A 368 -9.66 -11.65 6.47
C ARG A 368 -11.15 -11.90 6.24
N GLY A 369 -11.52 -13.18 6.08
CA GLY A 369 -12.92 -13.60 5.98
C GLY A 369 -13.56 -13.41 4.60
N GLY A 370 -12.79 -13.32 3.53
CA GLY A 370 -13.32 -13.20 2.17
C GLY A 370 -13.87 -11.80 1.85
N TYR A 371 -13.23 -10.75 2.41
CA TYR A 371 -13.55 -9.36 2.14
C TYR A 371 -12.41 -8.67 1.39
N THR A 372 -12.77 -7.61 0.65
CA THR A 372 -11.82 -6.72 -0.02
C THR A 372 -12.07 -5.28 0.41
N GLN A 373 -11.00 -4.57 0.78
CA GLN A 373 -11.04 -3.12 1.01
C GLN A 373 -10.83 -2.38 -0.30
N ILE A 374 -11.77 -1.48 -0.62
CA ILE A 374 -11.76 -0.65 -1.82
C ILE A 374 -11.58 0.84 -1.48
N THR A 375 -11.14 1.62 -2.45
CA THR A 375 -10.92 3.06 -2.32
C THR A 375 -11.66 3.82 -3.43
N SER A 376 -11.86 5.12 -3.22
CA SER A 376 -12.38 5.99 -4.29
C SER A 376 -11.49 6.01 -5.53
N THR A 377 -10.18 5.94 -5.34
CA THR A 377 -9.21 5.87 -6.45
C THR A 377 -9.39 4.59 -7.26
N LEU A 378 -9.63 3.46 -6.60
CA LEU A 378 -9.87 2.19 -7.29
C LEU A 378 -11.12 2.25 -8.17
N LEU A 379 -12.25 2.77 -7.62
CA LEU A 379 -13.47 2.98 -8.40
C LEU A 379 -13.30 3.98 -9.56
N LYS A 380 -12.48 5.01 -9.39
CA LYS A 380 -12.18 5.98 -10.46
C LYS A 380 -11.32 5.40 -11.58
N ASN A 381 -10.63 4.30 -11.31
CA ASN A 381 -9.74 3.65 -12.27
C ASN A 381 -10.37 2.44 -12.98
N TYR A 382 -11.61 2.09 -12.65
CA TYR A 382 -12.41 1.11 -13.37
C TYR A 382 -12.90 1.69 -14.68
#